data_0f8ca9e6920185ae3957b851c1f08946
#
_entry.id   0f8ca9e6920185ae3957b851c1f08946
#
_cell.length_a   1.000
_cell.length_b   1.000
_cell.length_c   1.000
_cell.angle_alpha   90.00
_cell.angle_beta   90.00
_cell.angle_gamma   90.00
#
_symmetry.space_group_name_H-M   'P 1'
#
loop_
_entity.id
_entity.type
_entity.pdbx_description
1 polymer ?
#
loop_
_entity_poly.entity_id
_entity_poly.type
_entity_poly.pdbx_seq_one_letter_code
_entity_poly.pdbx_strand_id
1 'polypeptide(L)'
;TSFYRTMEELHIKVNEDYIREAAYLETKGAAEQTEILLDMDDPPTCILYPDDTSLIGGKNVIMERGMHIPEDVSIAGYDGTRISQLSHPRITTIHQDTEEIGREAARRLIDAIEKPRTTLIERVVIEGTLITGQSVGELPETTSEEDEK
;
A
#
# COMPACT_ATOMS: atom_id res chain seq x y z
N THR A 1 -8.67 -4.39 -11.21
CA THR A 1 -8.15 -3.35 -10.31
C THR A 1 -6.90 -2.70 -10.91
N SER A 2 -6.46 -1.53 -10.40
CA SER A 2 -5.22 -0.87 -10.87
C SER A 2 -3.99 -1.74 -10.63
N PHE A 3 -3.93 -2.50 -9.54
CA PHE A 3 -2.85 -3.44 -9.24
C PHE A 3 -2.62 -4.43 -10.40
N TYR A 4 -3.64 -5.20 -10.78
CA TYR A 4 -3.52 -6.19 -11.88
C TYR A 4 -3.09 -5.54 -13.20
N ARG A 5 -3.64 -4.37 -13.52
CA ARG A 5 -3.25 -3.64 -14.73
C ARG A 5 -1.78 -3.25 -14.71
N THR A 6 -1.28 -2.74 -13.59
CA THR A 6 0.13 -2.37 -13.45
C THR A 6 1.04 -3.59 -13.54
N MET A 7 0.67 -4.71 -12.91
CA MET A 7 1.44 -5.95 -13.02
C MET A 7 1.50 -6.48 -14.46
N GLU A 8 0.37 -6.40 -15.19
CA GLU A 8 0.30 -6.75 -16.60
C GLU A 8 1.17 -5.83 -17.47
N GLU A 9 1.10 -4.51 -17.28
CA GLU A 9 1.93 -3.52 -17.97
C GLU A 9 3.44 -3.75 -17.73
N LEU A 10 3.81 -4.21 -16.56
CA LEU A 10 5.19 -4.54 -16.18
C LEU A 10 5.60 -5.97 -16.54
N HIS A 11 4.71 -6.76 -17.17
CA HIS A 11 4.91 -8.18 -17.49
C HIS A 11 5.22 -9.06 -16.28
N ILE A 12 4.74 -8.68 -15.09
CA ILE A 12 4.89 -9.44 -13.86
C ILE A 12 3.67 -10.35 -13.67
N LYS A 13 3.92 -11.65 -13.58
CA LYS A 13 2.86 -12.63 -13.34
C LYS A 13 2.40 -12.54 -11.88
N VAL A 14 1.11 -12.28 -11.67
CA VAL A 14 0.51 -12.31 -10.33
C VAL A 14 0.31 -13.77 -9.89
N ASN A 15 0.77 -14.09 -8.69
CA ASN A 15 0.37 -15.32 -7.99
C ASN A 15 -0.90 -15.01 -7.20
N GLU A 16 -2.02 -15.64 -7.57
CA GLU A 16 -3.33 -15.40 -6.92
C GLU A 16 -3.34 -15.82 -5.44
N ASP A 17 -2.47 -16.75 -5.04
CA ASP A 17 -2.33 -17.15 -3.64
C ASP A 17 -1.74 -16.05 -2.75
N TYR A 18 -1.10 -15.03 -3.34
CA TYR A 18 -0.62 -13.83 -2.62
C TYR A 18 -1.70 -12.76 -2.44
N ILE A 19 -2.85 -12.90 -3.12
CA ILE A 19 -3.96 -11.96 -2.99
C ILE A 19 -4.81 -12.36 -1.81
N ARG A 20 -4.79 -11.52 -0.76
CA ARG A 20 -5.50 -11.80 0.51
C ARG A 20 -6.55 -10.73 0.75
N GLU A 21 -7.57 -11.09 1.51
CA GLU A 21 -8.67 -10.19 1.87
C GLU A 21 -8.75 -10.04 3.38
N ALA A 22 -8.86 -8.80 3.84
CA ALA A 22 -9.11 -8.43 5.23
C ALA A 22 -10.04 -7.21 5.29
N ALA A 23 -10.61 -6.95 6.46
CA ALA A 23 -11.39 -5.74 6.65
C ALA A 23 -10.50 -4.49 6.56
N TYR A 24 -11.02 -3.44 5.93
CA TYR A 24 -10.33 -2.17 5.77
C TYR A 24 -10.15 -1.46 7.13
N LEU A 25 -9.01 -0.81 7.33
CA LEU A 25 -8.62 -0.13 8.58
C LEU A 25 -8.60 -1.05 9.81
N GLU A 26 -8.31 -2.34 9.62
CA GLU A 26 -8.28 -3.31 10.71
C GLU A 26 -6.92 -4.01 10.81
N THR A 27 -6.28 -3.85 11.97
CA THR A 27 -4.95 -4.42 12.22
C THR A 27 -4.97 -5.94 12.38
N LYS A 28 -6.03 -6.49 13.01
CA LYS A 28 -6.10 -7.92 13.34
C LYS A 28 -6.21 -8.80 12.11
N GLY A 29 -7.17 -8.51 11.22
CA GLY A 29 -7.33 -9.27 9.99
C GLY A 29 -6.11 -9.15 9.09
N ALA A 30 -5.49 -7.97 9.01
CA ALA A 30 -4.25 -7.79 8.26
C ALA A 30 -3.09 -8.59 8.86
N ALA A 31 -2.98 -8.67 10.19
CA ALA A 31 -2.01 -9.52 10.88
C ALA A 31 -2.21 -11.01 10.54
N GLU A 32 -3.44 -11.51 10.66
CA GLU A 32 -3.78 -12.89 10.33
C GLU A 32 -3.43 -13.25 8.88
N GLN A 33 -3.73 -12.36 7.92
CA GLN A 33 -3.38 -12.59 6.52
C GLN A 33 -1.87 -12.50 6.26
N THR A 34 -1.16 -11.65 6.99
CA THR A 34 0.30 -11.59 6.92
C THR A 34 0.94 -12.87 7.43
N GLU A 35 0.46 -13.44 8.53
CA GLU A 35 0.91 -14.75 9.02
C GLU A 35 0.78 -15.82 7.94
N ILE A 36 -0.39 -15.90 7.29
CA ILE A 36 -0.63 -16.87 6.23
C ILE A 36 0.33 -16.69 5.05
N LEU A 37 0.60 -15.45 4.63
CA LEU A 37 1.55 -15.16 3.56
C LEU A 37 2.97 -15.59 3.92
N LEU A 38 3.39 -15.34 5.15
CA LEU A 38 4.74 -15.68 5.62
C LEU A 38 4.93 -17.18 5.89
N ASP A 39 3.83 -17.94 6.05
CA ASP A 39 3.85 -19.39 6.25
C ASP A 39 3.78 -20.20 4.93
N MET A 40 3.74 -19.54 3.78
CA MET A 40 3.77 -20.20 2.48
C MET A 40 5.14 -20.84 2.21
N ASP A 41 5.18 -21.89 1.41
CA ASP A 41 6.44 -22.52 0.97
C ASP A 41 7.32 -21.53 0.19
N ASP A 42 6.71 -20.60 -0.55
CA ASP A 42 7.35 -19.51 -1.28
C ASP A 42 6.71 -18.18 -0.83
N PRO A 43 7.14 -17.57 0.27
CA PRO A 43 6.54 -16.37 0.80
C PRO A 43 6.87 -15.14 -0.06
N PRO A 44 5.97 -14.13 -0.14
CA PRO A 44 6.25 -12.92 -0.89
C PRO A 44 7.39 -12.11 -0.25
N THR A 45 8.26 -11.54 -1.06
CA THR A 45 9.34 -10.64 -0.62
C THR A 45 8.88 -9.20 -0.41
N CYS A 46 7.64 -8.88 -0.82
CA CYS A 46 7.02 -7.57 -0.60
C CYS A 46 5.51 -7.72 -0.38
N ILE A 47 4.98 -7.01 0.62
CA ILE A 47 3.54 -6.97 0.91
C ILE A 47 3.04 -5.54 0.77
N LEU A 48 2.04 -5.34 -0.10
CA LEU A 48 1.33 -4.08 -0.26
C LEU A 48 0.02 -4.11 0.53
N TYR A 49 -0.12 -3.20 1.49
CA TYR A 49 -1.33 -3.08 2.30
C TYR A 49 -2.27 -2.01 1.75
N PRO A 50 -3.60 -2.19 1.90
CA PRO A 50 -4.58 -1.26 1.37
C PRO A 50 -4.61 0.09 2.11
N ASP A 51 -4.09 0.13 3.34
CA ASP A 51 -4.00 1.32 4.21
C ASP A 51 -2.89 1.17 5.26
N ASP A 52 -2.47 2.29 5.84
CA ASP A 52 -1.39 2.32 6.84
C ASP A 52 -1.79 1.67 8.18
N THR A 53 -3.08 1.60 8.51
CA THR A 53 -3.55 0.96 9.76
C THR A 53 -3.43 -0.56 9.64
N SER A 54 -3.90 -1.12 8.54
CA SER A 54 -3.74 -2.54 8.22
C SER A 54 -2.28 -2.93 8.17
N LEU A 55 -1.42 -2.09 7.57
CA LEU A 55 0.03 -2.27 7.51
C LEU A 55 0.66 -2.42 8.90
N ILE A 56 0.25 -1.64 9.90
CA ILE A 56 0.78 -1.75 11.26
C ILE A 56 0.50 -3.14 11.85
N GLY A 57 -0.66 -3.73 11.55
CA GLY A 57 -0.99 -5.10 11.95
C GLY A 57 0.01 -6.11 11.38
N GLY A 58 0.23 -6.07 10.07
CA GLY A 58 1.20 -6.96 9.40
C GLY A 58 2.64 -6.71 9.83
N LYS A 59 3.04 -5.44 9.98
CA LYS A 59 4.36 -5.07 10.49
C LYS A 59 4.66 -5.70 11.84
N ASN A 60 3.70 -5.69 12.76
CA ASN A 60 3.89 -6.28 14.08
C ASN A 60 4.16 -7.80 13.98
N VAL A 61 3.41 -8.51 13.15
CA VAL A 61 3.64 -9.95 12.90
C VAL A 61 5.06 -10.21 12.37
N ILE A 62 5.49 -9.44 11.38
CA ILE A 62 6.84 -9.55 10.81
C ILE A 62 7.91 -9.40 11.91
N MET A 63 7.77 -8.35 12.73
CA MET A 63 8.71 -8.08 13.82
C MET A 63 8.66 -9.13 14.94
N GLU A 64 7.46 -9.62 15.31
CA GLU A 64 7.28 -10.69 16.32
C GLU A 64 7.90 -12.02 15.88
N ARG A 65 7.99 -12.27 14.59
CA ARG A 65 8.72 -13.41 14.00
C ARG A 65 10.23 -13.22 13.96
N GLY A 66 10.73 -12.08 14.40
CA GLY A 66 12.16 -11.73 14.36
C GLY A 66 12.67 -11.38 12.98
N MET A 67 11.78 -11.15 12.02
CA MET A 67 12.14 -10.73 10.66
C MET A 67 12.38 -9.21 10.60
N HIS A 68 13.23 -8.81 9.67
CA HIS A 68 13.65 -7.43 9.46
C HIS A 68 12.97 -6.82 8.24
N ILE A 69 12.61 -5.55 8.36
CA ILE A 69 12.03 -4.73 7.31
C ILE A 69 13.04 -3.63 6.98
N PRO A 70 13.50 -3.51 5.74
CA PRO A 70 13.05 -4.20 4.51
C PRO A 70 13.84 -5.47 4.14
N GLU A 71 14.82 -5.90 4.93
CA GLU A 71 15.85 -6.88 4.55
C GLU A 71 15.27 -8.25 4.25
N ASP A 72 14.32 -8.74 5.07
CA ASP A 72 13.66 -10.04 4.86
C ASP A 72 12.37 -9.91 4.07
N VAL A 73 11.61 -8.82 4.30
CA VAL A 73 10.37 -8.52 3.59
C VAL A 73 10.13 -7.01 3.53
N SER A 74 9.87 -6.52 2.34
CA SER A 74 9.46 -5.13 2.10
C SER A 74 7.97 -4.96 2.38
N ILE A 75 7.59 -3.79 2.92
CA ILE A 75 6.18 -3.44 3.10
C ILE A 75 5.90 -2.03 2.61
N ALA A 76 4.74 -1.86 1.98
CA ALA A 76 4.25 -0.55 1.55
C ALA A 76 2.77 -0.39 1.89
N GLY A 77 2.36 0.85 2.17
CA GLY A 77 1.01 1.21 2.59
C GLY A 77 0.34 2.24 1.70
N TYR A 78 -0.78 2.74 2.17
CA TYR A 78 -1.57 3.78 1.54
C TYR A 78 -2.18 4.68 2.62
N ASP A 79 -2.42 5.94 2.33
CA ASP A 79 -2.96 7.07 3.08
C ASP A 79 -1.90 8.09 3.53
N GLY A 80 -0.67 7.69 3.81
CA GLY A 80 0.38 8.59 4.29
C GLY A 80 0.08 9.16 5.67
N THR A 81 -0.44 8.34 6.56
CA THR A 81 -0.86 8.76 7.89
C THR A 81 0.34 9.14 8.77
N ARG A 82 0.07 9.89 9.82
CA ARG A 82 1.11 10.27 10.77
C ARG A 82 1.77 9.05 11.43
N ILE A 83 1.01 7.98 11.67
CA ILE A 83 1.55 6.77 12.29
C ILE A 83 2.56 6.07 11.41
N SER A 84 2.34 6.00 10.10
CA SER A 84 3.29 5.40 9.16
C SER A 84 4.59 6.19 9.09
N GLN A 85 4.52 7.52 9.21
CA GLN A 85 5.69 8.40 9.17
C GLN A 85 6.50 8.42 10.48
N LEU A 86 5.88 8.10 11.61
CA LEU A 86 6.53 7.97 12.92
C LEU A 86 6.98 6.54 13.22
N SER A 87 6.62 5.58 12.37
CA SER A 87 7.03 4.18 12.49
C SER A 87 8.52 4.01 12.25
N HIS A 88 9.10 2.96 12.83
CA HIS A 88 10.46 2.54 12.53
C HIS A 88 10.48 1.07 12.09
N PRO A 89 10.96 0.76 10.86
CA PRO A 89 11.34 1.70 9.80
C PRO A 89 10.17 2.61 9.38
N ARG A 90 10.50 3.79 8.83
CA ARG A 90 9.51 4.70 8.27
C ARG A 90 8.87 4.07 7.04
N ILE A 91 7.55 4.10 6.96
CA ILE A 91 6.80 3.40 5.92
C ILE A 91 6.83 4.16 4.59
N THR A 92 7.07 3.42 3.52
CA THR A 92 6.81 3.86 2.15
C THR A 92 5.31 3.76 1.90
N THR A 93 4.67 4.88 1.52
CA THR A 93 3.22 4.97 1.40
C THR A 93 2.81 6.05 0.39
N ILE A 94 1.60 5.95 -0.14
CA ILE A 94 1.00 7.04 -0.91
C ILE A 94 0.25 7.97 0.04
N HIS A 95 0.70 9.21 0.15
CA HIS A 95 0.00 10.24 0.89
C HIS A 95 -1.17 10.79 0.09
N GLN A 96 -2.36 10.77 0.69
CA GLN A 96 -3.54 11.46 0.19
C GLN A 96 -3.61 12.86 0.80
N ASP A 97 -3.73 13.90 -0.04
CA ASP A 97 -3.97 15.26 0.45
C ASP A 97 -5.42 15.40 0.92
N THR A 98 -5.67 14.90 2.14
CA THR A 98 -7.01 14.90 2.75
C THR A 98 -7.52 16.31 3.01
N GLU A 99 -6.64 17.29 3.18
CA GLU A 99 -7.01 18.70 3.34
C GLU A 99 -7.55 19.26 2.02
N GLU A 100 -6.86 19.03 0.91
CA GLU A 100 -7.33 19.45 -0.41
C GLU A 100 -8.61 18.72 -0.82
N ILE A 101 -8.70 17.40 -0.55
CA ILE A 101 -9.92 16.62 -0.78
C ILE A 101 -11.10 17.25 -0.02
N GLY A 102 -10.91 17.55 1.26
CA GLY A 102 -11.95 18.17 2.10
C GLY A 102 -12.35 19.56 1.62
N ARG A 103 -11.38 20.40 1.24
CA ARG A 103 -11.60 21.74 0.70
C ARG A 103 -12.39 21.71 -0.60
N GLU A 104 -12.00 20.85 -1.54
CA GLU A 104 -12.65 20.72 -2.83
C GLU A 104 -14.07 20.15 -2.68
N ALA A 105 -14.28 19.17 -1.81
CA ALA A 105 -15.60 18.61 -1.53
C ALA A 105 -16.53 19.67 -0.93
N ALA A 106 -16.05 20.45 0.04
CA ALA A 106 -16.84 21.51 0.65
C ALA A 106 -17.20 22.62 -0.36
N ARG A 107 -16.25 23.05 -1.17
CA ARG A 107 -16.46 24.05 -2.23
C ARG A 107 -17.56 23.60 -3.19
N ARG A 108 -17.47 22.36 -3.68
CA ARG A 108 -18.46 21.80 -4.61
C ARG A 108 -19.84 21.62 -3.98
N LEU A 109 -19.91 21.23 -2.73
CA LEU A 109 -21.17 21.13 -2.01
C LEU A 109 -21.85 22.49 -1.88
N ILE A 110 -21.10 23.54 -1.53
CA ILE A 110 -21.61 24.91 -1.46
C ILE A 110 -22.12 25.38 -2.84
N ASP A 111 -21.35 25.18 -3.91
CA ASP A 111 -21.78 25.53 -5.27
C ASP A 111 -23.06 24.78 -5.67
N ALA A 112 -23.19 23.51 -5.32
CA ALA A 112 -24.39 22.73 -5.62
C ALA A 112 -25.63 23.22 -4.84
N ILE A 113 -25.46 23.74 -3.62
CA ILE A 113 -26.53 24.31 -2.81
C ILE A 113 -26.94 25.70 -3.35
N GLU A 114 -25.96 26.55 -3.62
CA GLU A 114 -26.20 27.92 -4.05
C GLU A 114 -26.64 28.05 -5.52
N LYS A 115 -26.13 27.14 -6.38
CA LYS A 115 -26.31 27.18 -7.85
C LYS A 115 -26.82 25.84 -8.40
N PRO A 116 -27.92 25.28 -7.89
CA PRO A 116 -28.33 23.90 -8.17
C PRO A 116 -28.66 23.64 -9.66
N ARG A 117 -28.96 24.70 -10.43
CA ARG A 117 -29.32 24.59 -11.86
C ARG A 117 -28.13 24.67 -12.81
N THR A 118 -26.98 25.13 -12.32
CA THR A 118 -25.77 25.40 -13.15
C THR A 118 -24.57 24.59 -12.70
N THR A 119 -24.62 23.97 -11.51
CA THR A 119 -23.56 23.11 -11.03
C THR A 119 -23.57 21.77 -11.77
N LEU A 120 -22.49 21.48 -12.46
CA LEU A 120 -22.29 20.22 -13.19
C LEU A 120 -21.80 19.13 -12.22
N ILE A 121 -22.23 17.89 -12.50
CA ILE A 121 -21.66 16.72 -11.85
C ILE A 121 -20.32 16.44 -12.51
N GLU A 122 -19.24 16.58 -11.76
CA GLU A 122 -17.87 16.36 -12.25
C GLU A 122 -17.14 15.37 -11.35
N ARG A 123 -16.25 14.61 -11.95
CA ARG A 123 -15.27 13.79 -11.23
C ARG A 123 -13.98 14.60 -11.11
N VAL A 124 -13.59 14.90 -9.87
CA VAL A 124 -12.28 15.49 -9.58
C VAL A 124 -11.36 14.41 -9.06
N VAL A 125 -10.17 14.35 -9.59
CA VAL A 125 -9.10 13.46 -9.12
C VAL A 125 -8.04 14.34 -8.50
N ILE A 126 -7.75 14.11 -7.21
CA ILE A 126 -6.63 14.72 -6.50
C ILE A 126 -5.55 13.65 -6.43
N GLU A 127 -4.41 13.93 -7.01
CA GLU A 127 -3.31 12.97 -7.07
C GLU A 127 -2.65 12.80 -5.72
N GLY A 128 -2.38 11.54 -5.35
CA GLY A 128 -1.59 11.22 -4.18
C GLY A 128 -0.09 11.39 -4.45
N THR A 129 0.68 11.59 -3.38
CA THR A 129 2.14 11.73 -3.45
C THR A 129 2.83 10.53 -2.82
N LEU A 130 3.77 9.91 -3.53
CA LEU A 130 4.60 8.84 -2.96
C LEU A 130 5.55 9.42 -1.91
N ILE A 131 5.44 8.94 -0.68
CA ILE A 131 6.41 9.17 0.38
C ILE A 131 7.32 7.95 0.44
N THR A 132 8.57 8.10 0.02
CA THR A 132 9.58 7.06 0.15
C THR A 132 10.05 7.01 1.61
N GLY A 133 9.84 5.85 2.22
CA GLY A 133 10.27 5.52 3.57
C GLY A 133 11.56 4.70 3.58
N GLN A 134 11.62 3.79 4.54
CA GLN A 134 12.72 2.85 4.76
C GLN A 134 12.22 1.39 4.74
N SER A 135 10.93 1.19 4.47
CA SER A 135 10.26 -0.11 4.55
C SER A 135 10.26 -0.90 3.25
N VAL A 136 10.86 -0.36 2.20
CA VAL A 136 11.04 -1.04 0.90
C VAL A 136 12.52 -1.04 0.59
N GLY A 137 13.08 -2.23 0.36
CA GLY A 137 14.45 -2.46 -0.03
C GLY A 137 14.58 -2.85 -1.50
N GLU A 138 15.80 -2.90 -1.99
CA GLU A 138 16.14 -3.46 -3.29
C GLU A 138 16.10 -4.98 -3.23
N LEU A 139 15.60 -5.62 -4.28
CA LEU A 139 15.71 -7.07 -4.40
C LEU A 139 17.20 -7.42 -4.56
N PRO A 140 17.69 -8.51 -3.92
CA PRO A 140 19.02 -8.99 -4.19
C PRO A 140 19.14 -9.28 -5.69
N GLU A 141 20.23 -8.82 -6.30
CA GLU A 141 20.53 -9.14 -7.69
C GLU A 141 20.53 -10.67 -7.83
N THR A 142 19.60 -11.20 -8.61
CA THR A 142 19.67 -12.59 -9.07
C THR A 142 20.90 -12.70 -9.95
N THR A 143 21.99 -13.19 -9.41
CA THR A 143 23.11 -13.67 -10.23
C THR A 143 22.57 -14.80 -11.08
N SER A 144 22.21 -14.48 -12.32
CA SER A 144 21.90 -15.48 -13.34
C SER A 144 23.18 -16.29 -13.59
N GLU A 145 23.26 -17.49 -13.01
CA GLU A 145 24.27 -18.51 -13.37
C GLU A 145 23.95 -19.10 -14.76
N GLU A 146 23.83 -18.28 -15.79
CA GLU A 146 23.63 -18.73 -17.17
C GLU A 146 24.57 -18.05 -18.15
N ASP A 147 25.85 -17.93 -17.85
CA ASP A 147 26.88 -17.59 -18.86
C ASP A 147 28.20 -18.35 -18.62
N GLU A 148 28.13 -19.66 -18.41
CA GLU A 148 29.27 -20.57 -18.62
C GLU A 148 28.79 -21.93 -19.15
N LYS A 149 28.53 -22.00 -20.46
CA LYS A 149 28.77 -23.24 -21.25
C LYS A 149 28.94 -22.94 -22.74
#